data_a1e229b5c881691fa54df1cbaed94198
#
_entry.id   a1e229b5c881691fa54df1cbaed94198
#
_cell.length_a   1.000
_cell.length_b   1.000
_cell.length_c   1.000
_cell.angle_alpha   90.00
_cell.angle_beta   90.00
_cell.angle_gamma   90.00
#
_symmetry.space_group_name_H-M   'P 1'
#
loop_
_entity.id
_entity.type
_entity.pdbx_description
1 polymer ?
#
loop_
_entity_poly.entity_id
_entity_poly.type
_entity_poly.pdbx_seq_one_letter_code
_entity_poly.pdbx_strand_id
1 'polypeptide(L)'
;MIGSMTTSGSDSTGGKGGAKGAETGTGAATTLRIAQNPEADGLLGRSPLAALVGMLLDQQVPMEWAFTGPYTLAERMGADDLDAGRIAAYDPDAFTELFTTKPALHRYPGSMAKRVQQLCRYLVAEYGGDASAVWRDAATGDDLLERLKALPGFGAQKAQIFLALLGKQLGVRPPGWREAAGPYGEAGSHRSVADITGPESLVEVRAYKQEAKAAAKAANTAKKPGTSRKK
;
A
#
# COMPACT_ATOMS: atom_id res chain seq x y z
N MET A 1 -77.32 -24.30 -11.20
CA MET A 1 -78.02 -23.01 -11.25
C MET A 1 -76.93 -21.96 -11.14
N ILE A 2 -76.55 -21.38 -12.23
CA ILE A 2 -76.94 -20.04 -12.69
C ILE A 2 -76.39 -19.00 -11.71
N GLY A 3 -75.56 -18.10 -12.01
CA GLY A 3 -75.21 -17.25 -13.14
C GLY A 3 -74.05 -16.39 -12.72
N SER A 4 -73.15 -16.12 -13.53
CA SER A 4 -73.05 -15.09 -14.59
C SER A 4 -72.95 -13.63 -14.12
N MET A 5 -71.96 -13.02 -14.70
CA MET A 5 -71.84 -11.60 -15.13
C MET A 5 -70.97 -10.71 -14.23
N THR A 6 -69.83 -10.33 -14.75
CA THR A 6 -69.51 -9.14 -15.58
C THR A 6 -69.25 -7.91 -14.71
N THR A 7 -68.33 -7.05 -14.87
CA THR A 7 -67.57 -6.41 -15.96
C THR A 7 -66.65 -5.37 -15.37
N SER A 8 -65.64 -5.04 -16.14
CA SER A 8 -65.02 -3.69 -16.34
C SER A 8 -64.40 -3.01 -15.13
N GLY A 9 -63.31 -2.50 -15.20
CA GLY A 9 -62.50 -1.85 -16.20
C GLY A 9 -61.63 -0.78 -15.57
N SER A 10 -60.62 -0.39 -16.29
CA SER A 10 -59.80 0.81 -16.20
C SER A 10 -58.68 0.82 -15.18
N ASP A 11 -57.49 0.64 -15.68
CA ASP A 11 -56.57 1.69 -16.11
C ASP A 11 -56.12 2.66 -15.02
N SER A 12 -54.83 2.59 -14.65
CA SER A 12 -53.98 3.78 -14.68
C SER A 12 -52.57 3.50 -14.15
N THR A 13 -51.63 3.54 -15.06
CA THR A 13 -50.34 4.26 -15.00
C THR A 13 -49.45 4.20 -13.75
N GLY A 14 -48.29 3.59 -13.91
CA GLY A 14 -47.10 4.40 -13.86
C GLY A 14 -46.36 4.43 -12.53
N GLY A 15 -45.27 3.73 -12.46
CA GLY A 15 -44.33 3.89 -11.34
C GLY A 15 -43.06 3.04 -11.58
N LYS A 16 -42.26 3.36 -12.59
CA LYS A 16 -40.91 2.86 -12.74
C LYS A 16 -40.06 3.37 -11.57
N GLY A 17 -39.92 2.59 -10.52
CA GLY A 17 -38.88 2.74 -9.53
C GLY A 17 -37.72 1.81 -9.89
N GLY A 18 -36.76 2.31 -10.65
CA GLY A 18 -35.51 1.58 -10.93
C GLY A 18 -34.71 1.46 -9.66
N ALA A 19 -34.69 0.28 -9.08
CA ALA A 19 -33.67 -0.09 -8.12
C ALA A 19 -32.32 -0.16 -8.89
N LYS A 20 -31.53 0.87 -8.71
CA LYS A 20 -30.13 0.92 -9.18
C LYS A 20 -29.40 -0.13 -8.36
N GLY A 21 -29.17 -1.30 -8.96
CA GLY A 21 -28.35 -2.36 -8.42
C GLY A 21 -26.96 -1.77 -8.13
N ALA A 22 -26.53 -1.88 -6.87
CA ALA A 22 -25.14 -1.70 -6.52
C ALA A 22 -24.37 -2.79 -7.27
N GLU A 23 -23.68 -2.40 -8.32
CA GLU A 23 -22.68 -3.24 -8.95
C GLU A 23 -21.57 -3.45 -7.91
N THR A 24 -21.60 -4.60 -7.25
CA THR A 24 -20.44 -5.14 -6.55
C THR A 24 -19.43 -5.48 -7.64
N GLY A 25 -18.61 -4.49 -8.00
CA GLY A 25 -17.49 -4.69 -8.88
C GLY A 25 -16.58 -5.75 -8.27
N THR A 26 -16.62 -6.95 -8.84
CA THR A 26 -15.57 -7.96 -8.69
C THR A 26 -14.32 -7.32 -9.26
N GLY A 27 -13.51 -6.69 -8.39
CA GLY A 27 -12.30 -6.00 -8.79
C GLY A 27 -11.37 -7.00 -9.50
N ALA A 28 -11.14 -6.78 -10.78
CA ALA A 28 -10.04 -7.41 -11.46
C ALA A 28 -8.79 -7.23 -10.60
N ALA A 29 -8.12 -8.33 -10.25
CA ALA A 29 -6.93 -8.31 -9.42
C ALA A 29 -5.93 -7.32 -10.04
N THR A 30 -5.70 -6.21 -9.35
CA THR A 30 -4.79 -5.16 -9.84
C THR A 30 -3.38 -5.71 -9.76
N THR A 31 -2.76 -5.98 -10.88
CA THR A 31 -1.38 -6.46 -10.93
C THR A 31 -0.45 -5.27 -10.75
N LEU A 32 0.13 -5.11 -9.57
CA LEU A 32 1.24 -4.19 -9.35
C LEU A 32 2.46 -4.65 -10.17
N ARG A 33 3.38 -3.73 -10.47
CA ARG A 33 4.61 -4.02 -11.21
C ARG A 33 5.82 -3.37 -10.58
N ILE A 34 5.87 -3.39 -9.24
CA ILE A 34 6.92 -2.73 -8.45
C ILE A 34 8.10 -3.66 -8.23
N ALA A 35 7.83 -4.93 -7.90
CA ALA A 35 8.85 -5.93 -7.63
C ALA A 35 9.57 -6.40 -8.91
N GLN A 36 9.00 -6.19 -10.09
CA GLN A 36 9.46 -6.73 -11.38
C GLN A 36 9.56 -8.27 -11.37
N ASN A 37 8.75 -8.91 -10.54
CA ASN A 37 8.60 -10.34 -10.40
C ASN A 37 7.10 -10.63 -10.37
N PRO A 38 6.56 -11.44 -11.31
CA PRO A 38 5.11 -11.65 -11.47
C PRO A 38 4.42 -12.21 -10.22
N GLU A 39 5.08 -13.15 -9.52
CA GLU A 39 4.54 -13.79 -8.31
C GLU A 39 4.49 -12.79 -7.15
N ALA A 40 5.58 -12.04 -6.94
CA ALA A 40 5.63 -10.99 -5.93
C ALA A 40 4.65 -9.86 -6.23
N ASP A 41 4.60 -9.39 -7.47
CA ASP A 41 3.66 -8.36 -7.91
C ASP A 41 2.20 -8.82 -7.80
N GLY A 42 1.94 -10.11 -8.08
CA GLY A 42 0.64 -10.75 -7.87
C GLY A 42 0.24 -10.77 -6.39
N LEU A 43 1.17 -11.10 -5.48
CA LEU A 43 0.93 -11.05 -4.04
C LEU A 43 0.63 -9.61 -3.57
N LEU A 44 1.44 -8.65 -3.99
CA LEU A 44 1.25 -7.24 -3.63
C LEU A 44 -0.12 -6.69 -4.07
N GLY A 45 -0.62 -7.14 -5.22
CA GLY A 45 -1.91 -6.70 -5.76
C GLY A 45 -3.13 -7.28 -5.04
N ARG A 46 -3.00 -8.48 -4.42
CA ARG A 46 -4.11 -9.14 -3.72
C ARG A 46 -4.04 -9.07 -2.19
N SER A 47 -2.84 -8.86 -1.63
CA SER A 47 -2.61 -8.88 -0.18
C SER A 47 -2.35 -7.46 0.38
N PRO A 48 -3.30 -6.89 1.10
CA PRO A 48 -3.14 -5.64 1.82
C PRO A 48 -1.92 -5.62 2.75
N LEU A 49 -1.69 -6.72 3.48
CA LEU A 49 -0.55 -6.83 4.39
C LEU A 49 0.77 -6.89 3.63
N ALA A 50 0.84 -7.62 2.51
CA ALA A 50 2.05 -7.67 1.69
C ALA A 50 2.42 -6.28 1.14
N ALA A 51 1.44 -5.48 0.71
CA ALA A 51 1.67 -4.11 0.25
C ALA A 51 2.23 -3.22 1.38
N LEU A 52 1.68 -3.30 2.61
CA LEU A 52 2.18 -2.59 3.77
C LEU A 52 3.61 -3.02 4.15
N VAL A 53 3.89 -4.32 4.16
CA VAL A 53 5.22 -4.87 4.46
C VAL A 53 6.22 -4.43 3.40
N GLY A 54 5.90 -4.51 2.11
CA GLY A 54 6.74 -4.03 1.03
C GLY A 54 7.10 -2.56 1.20
N MET A 55 6.10 -1.72 1.51
CA MET A 55 6.31 -0.30 1.79
C MET A 55 7.15 -0.06 3.05
N LEU A 56 6.99 -0.88 4.09
CA LEU A 56 7.82 -0.80 5.29
C LEU A 56 9.28 -1.11 4.98
N LEU A 57 9.54 -2.11 4.14
CA LEU A 57 10.87 -2.53 3.73
C LEU A 57 11.54 -1.55 2.75
N ASP A 58 10.79 -0.69 2.05
CA ASP A 58 11.35 0.30 1.10
C ASP A 58 12.12 1.40 1.84
N GLN A 59 13.31 1.04 2.33
CA GLN A 59 14.26 1.96 2.94
C GLN A 59 15.70 1.47 2.79
N GLN A 60 16.56 2.28 2.17
CA GLN A 60 17.99 2.01 1.97
C GLN A 60 18.32 0.72 1.17
N VAL A 61 17.37 0.22 0.41
CA VAL A 61 17.52 -0.88 -0.55
C VAL A 61 16.83 -0.51 -1.86
N PRO A 62 17.12 -1.19 -2.98
CA PRO A 62 16.34 -1.05 -4.21
C PRO A 62 14.85 -1.37 -3.98
N MET A 63 13.97 -0.63 -4.65
CA MET A 63 12.52 -0.78 -4.51
C MET A 63 12.06 -2.21 -4.83
N GLU A 64 12.60 -2.80 -5.90
CA GLU A 64 12.27 -4.15 -6.34
C GLU A 64 12.61 -5.18 -5.26
N TRP A 65 13.75 -5.03 -4.60
CA TRP A 65 14.14 -5.90 -3.50
C TRP A 65 13.17 -5.75 -2.31
N ALA A 66 12.84 -4.51 -1.92
CA ALA A 66 11.91 -4.26 -0.84
C ALA A 66 10.53 -4.88 -1.11
N PHE A 67 10.00 -4.73 -2.33
CA PHE A 67 8.67 -5.22 -2.68
C PHE A 67 8.63 -6.70 -3.07
N THR A 68 9.77 -7.34 -3.35
CA THR A 68 9.87 -8.81 -3.42
C THR A 68 9.88 -9.44 -2.01
N GLY A 69 10.32 -8.70 -0.99
CA GLY A 69 10.45 -9.17 0.39
C GLY A 69 9.22 -9.86 0.96
N PRO A 70 7.99 -9.32 0.82
CA PRO A 70 6.77 -9.96 1.30
C PRO A 70 6.52 -11.35 0.71
N TYR A 71 6.76 -11.52 -0.59
CA TYR A 71 6.64 -12.81 -1.27
C TYR A 71 7.65 -13.83 -0.73
N THR A 72 8.93 -13.44 -0.65
CA THR A 72 9.97 -14.31 -0.09
C THR A 72 9.70 -14.65 1.38
N LEU A 73 9.12 -13.73 2.16
CA LEU A 73 8.72 -14.00 3.54
C LEU A 73 7.59 -15.03 3.60
N ALA A 74 6.55 -14.89 2.76
CA ALA A 74 5.45 -15.85 2.68
C ALA A 74 5.95 -17.24 2.32
N GLU A 75 6.82 -17.37 1.31
CA GLU A 75 7.45 -18.64 0.93
C GLU A 75 8.20 -19.29 2.11
N ARG A 76 9.00 -18.52 2.86
CA ARG A 76 9.75 -19.01 4.02
C ARG A 76 8.86 -19.41 5.18
N MET A 77 7.69 -18.80 5.29
CA MET A 77 6.67 -19.19 6.26
C MET A 77 5.81 -20.37 5.79
N GLY A 78 6.02 -20.88 4.57
CA GLY A 78 5.21 -21.94 3.98
C GLY A 78 3.75 -21.53 3.80
N ALA A 79 3.51 -20.32 3.27
CA ALA A 79 2.19 -19.74 3.10
C ALA A 79 2.06 -19.04 1.74
N ASP A 80 0.85 -19.01 1.20
CA ASP A 80 0.53 -18.32 -0.06
C ASP A 80 0.30 -16.81 0.15
N ASP A 81 0.09 -16.38 1.40
CA ASP A 81 -0.10 -14.99 1.81
C ASP A 81 0.47 -14.75 3.22
N LEU A 82 0.62 -13.48 3.57
CA LEU A 82 1.00 -13.05 4.91
C LEU A 82 -0.22 -12.92 5.82
N ASP A 83 -0.09 -13.38 7.06
CA ASP A 83 -1.10 -13.24 8.12
C ASP A 83 -0.53 -12.43 9.29
N ALA A 84 -1.21 -11.32 9.63
CA ALA A 84 -0.74 -10.43 10.68
C ALA A 84 -0.74 -11.09 12.07
N GLY A 85 -1.73 -11.92 12.37
CA GLY A 85 -1.82 -12.65 13.64
C GLY A 85 -0.70 -13.65 13.78
N ARG A 86 -0.44 -14.43 12.72
CA ARG A 86 0.66 -15.41 12.69
C ARG A 86 2.01 -14.73 12.85
N ILE A 87 2.26 -13.61 12.14
CA ILE A 87 3.52 -12.86 12.25
C ILE A 87 3.67 -12.23 13.64
N ALA A 88 2.60 -11.64 14.18
CA ALA A 88 2.61 -11.02 15.50
C ALA A 88 2.94 -11.99 16.62
N ALA A 89 2.46 -13.25 16.51
CA ALA A 89 2.63 -14.32 17.46
C ALA A 89 3.92 -15.14 17.23
N TYR A 90 4.63 -14.92 16.12
CA TYR A 90 5.84 -15.67 15.80
C TYR A 90 6.93 -15.43 16.86
N ASP A 91 7.73 -16.47 17.17
CA ASP A 91 8.91 -16.30 18.02
C ASP A 91 9.87 -15.28 17.39
N PRO A 92 10.31 -14.24 18.13
CA PRO A 92 11.10 -13.14 17.55
C PRO A 92 12.45 -13.57 16.97
N ASP A 93 13.11 -14.57 17.57
CA ASP A 93 14.41 -15.03 17.08
C ASP A 93 14.23 -15.89 15.83
N ALA A 94 13.29 -16.83 15.84
CA ALA A 94 12.93 -17.63 14.68
C ALA A 94 12.40 -16.74 13.53
N PHE A 95 11.64 -15.68 13.83
CA PHE A 95 11.20 -14.74 12.80
C PHE A 95 12.38 -13.95 12.22
N THR A 96 13.36 -13.58 13.04
CA THR A 96 14.58 -12.91 12.58
C THR A 96 15.39 -13.86 11.68
N GLU A 97 15.42 -15.15 11.91
CA GLU A 97 16.08 -16.12 11.04
C GLU A 97 15.47 -16.14 9.64
N LEU A 98 14.14 -15.99 9.51
CA LEU A 98 13.49 -15.87 8.20
C LEU A 98 14.02 -14.69 7.40
N PHE A 99 14.39 -13.59 8.07
CA PHE A 99 14.93 -12.39 7.41
C PHE A 99 16.42 -12.52 7.09
N THR A 100 17.19 -13.20 7.93
CA THR A 100 18.66 -13.31 7.82
C THR A 100 19.11 -14.45 6.91
N THR A 101 18.28 -15.47 6.72
CA THR A 101 18.53 -16.58 5.78
C THR A 101 18.84 -16.02 4.40
N LYS A 102 19.94 -16.50 3.81
CA LYS A 102 20.41 -16.00 2.51
C LYS A 102 19.59 -16.57 1.34
N PRO A 103 19.31 -15.73 0.34
CA PRO A 103 19.56 -14.29 0.27
C PRO A 103 18.70 -13.52 1.30
N ALA A 104 19.34 -12.63 2.09
CA ALA A 104 18.64 -11.90 3.14
C ALA A 104 17.50 -11.03 2.59
N LEU A 105 16.39 -10.92 3.33
CA LEU A 105 15.22 -10.14 2.88
C LEU A 105 15.49 -8.64 2.82
N HIS A 106 16.50 -8.16 3.54
CA HIS A 106 16.85 -6.74 3.59
C HIS A 106 18.32 -6.54 3.99
N ARG A 107 18.88 -5.36 3.69
CA ARG A 107 20.24 -4.99 4.13
C ARG A 107 20.43 -5.01 5.65
N TYR A 108 19.34 -4.71 6.39
CA TYR A 108 19.29 -4.72 7.85
C TYR A 108 18.23 -5.72 8.35
N PRO A 109 18.43 -7.03 8.15
CA PRO A 109 17.36 -8.00 8.25
C PRO A 109 16.77 -8.08 9.66
N GLY A 110 17.60 -8.15 10.71
CA GLY A 110 17.11 -8.24 12.09
C GLY A 110 16.32 -7.01 12.55
N SER A 111 16.70 -5.79 12.11
CA SER A 111 15.94 -4.58 12.41
C SER A 111 14.60 -4.57 11.67
N MET A 112 14.56 -5.05 10.45
CA MET A 112 13.34 -5.10 9.65
C MET A 112 12.38 -6.18 10.14
N ALA A 113 12.87 -7.35 10.54
CA ALA A 113 12.06 -8.38 11.18
C ALA A 113 11.29 -7.81 12.39
N LYS A 114 11.98 -7.13 13.29
CA LYS A 114 11.35 -6.49 14.47
C LYS A 114 10.29 -5.46 14.07
N ARG A 115 10.55 -4.64 13.04
CA ARG A 115 9.58 -3.63 12.56
C ARG A 115 8.36 -4.27 11.91
N VAL A 116 8.53 -5.33 11.14
CA VAL A 116 7.40 -6.08 10.55
C VAL A 116 6.54 -6.70 11.64
N GLN A 117 7.13 -7.31 12.66
CA GLN A 117 6.36 -7.81 13.80
C GLN A 117 5.64 -6.70 14.58
N GLN A 118 6.28 -5.54 14.78
CA GLN A 118 5.64 -4.40 15.43
C GLN A 118 4.43 -3.90 14.63
N LEU A 119 4.56 -3.80 13.30
CA LEU A 119 3.46 -3.46 12.41
C LEU A 119 2.31 -4.48 12.54
N CYS A 120 2.62 -5.77 12.50
CA CYS A 120 1.61 -6.82 12.60
C CYS A 120 0.91 -6.82 13.97
N ARG A 121 1.65 -6.63 15.08
CA ARG A 121 1.05 -6.49 16.42
C ARG A 121 0.12 -5.29 16.52
N TYR A 122 0.49 -4.17 15.92
CA TYR A 122 -0.37 -2.99 15.84
C TYR A 122 -1.63 -3.28 15.04
N LEU A 123 -1.51 -3.92 13.88
CA LEU A 123 -2.67 -4.30 13.07
C LEU A 123 -3.60 -5.28 13.80
N VAL A 124 -3.06 -6.22 14.57
CA VAL A 124 -3.88 -7.12 15.40
C VAL A 124 -4.62 -6.35 16.48
N ALA A 125 -3.95 -5.43 17.18
CA ALA A 125 -4.54 -4.67 18.27
C ALA A 125 -5.60 -3.68 17.80
N GLU A 126 -5.34 -2.92 16.74
CA GLU A 126 -6.18 -1.80 16.31
C GLU A 126 -7.18 -2.18 15.20
N TYR A 127 -6.88 -3.22 14.41
CA TYR A 127 -7.64 -3.59 13.21
C TYR A 127 -8.01 -5.08 13.16
N GLY A 128 -7.88 -5.81 14.29
CA GLY A 128 -8.20 -7.25 14.34
C GLY A 128 -7.37 -8.13 13.39
N GLY A 129 -6.21 -7.64 12.94
CA GLY A 129 -5.34 -8.32 11.98
C GLY A 129 -5.68 -8.05 10.51
N ASP A 130 -6.78 -7.36 10.22
CA ASP A 130 -7.17 -6.99 8.86
C ASP A 130 -6.46 -5.70 8.41
N ALA A 131 -5.39 -5.86 7.63
CA ALA A 131 -4.64 -4.73 7.10
C ALA A 131 -5.49 -3.82 6.19
N SER A 132 -6.52 -4.35 5.51
CA SER A 132 -7.39 -3.56 4.65
C SER A 132 -8.28 -2.58 5.44
N ALA A 133 -8.57 -2.88 6.69
CA ALA A 133 -9.37 -2.04 7.56
C ALA A 133 -8.73 -0.66 7.81
N VAL A 134 -7.42 -0.53 7.64
CA VAL A 134 -6.72 0.77 7.72
C VAL A 134 -7.33 1.78 6.75
N TRP A 135 -7.73 1.35 5.55
CA TRP A 135 -8.23 2.24 4.50
C TRP A 135 -9.68 2.00 4.08
N ARG A 136 -10.22 0.79 4.31
CA ARG A 136 -11.58 0.43 3.86
C ARG A 136 -12.64 1.41 4.35
N ASP A 137 -12.54 1.84 5.60
CA ASP A 137 -13.53 2.70 6.25
C ASP A 137 -13.03 4.14 6.45
N ALA A 138 -12.00 4.55 5.71
CA ALA A 138 -11.51 5.92 5.77
C ALA A 138 -12.49 6.88 5.09
N ALA A 139 -12.95 7.89 5.83
CA ALA A 139 -13.94 8.83 5.35
C ALA A 139 -13.39 9.83 4.34
N THR A 140 -12.13 10.23 4.50
CA THR A 140 -11.43 11.22 3.66
C THR A 140 -9.97 10.82 3.44
N GLY A 141 -9.31 11.50 2.50
CA GLY A 141 -7.85 11.35 2.29
C GLY A 141 -7.04 11.72 3.53
N ASP A 142 -7.44 12.77 4.24
CA ASP A 142 -6.75 13.19 5.47
C ASP A 142 -6.93 12.16 6.60
N ASP A 143 -8.14 11.62 6.78
CA ASP A 143 -8.38 10.52 7.73
C ASP A 143 -7.49 9.31 7.40
N LEU A 144 -7.42 8.92 6.13
CA LEU A 144 -6.56 7.83 5.69
C LEU A 144 -5.08 8.15 5.94
N LEU A 145 -4.63 9.37 5.65
CA LEU A 145 -3.26 9.79 5.89
C LEU A 145 -2.88 9.67 7.38
N GLU A 146 -3.75 10.11 8.29
CA GLU A 146 -3.50 10.02 9.74
C GLU A 146 -3.45 8.56 10.21
N ARG A 147 -4.34 7.68 9.72
CA ARG A 147 -4.29 6.24 10.01
C ARG A 147 -2.98 5.61 9.52
N LEU A 148 -2.53 5.96 8.31
CA LEU A 148 -1.25 5.48 7.79
C LEU A 148 -0.06 5.99 8.59
N LYS A 149 -0.07 7.23 9.05
CA LYS A 149 0.99 7.80 9.90
C LYS A 149 1.06 7.14 11.28
N ALA A 150 -0.04 6.61 11.78
CA ALA A 150 -0.10 5.88 13.04
C ALA A 150 0.57 4.49 12.96
N LEU A 151 0.73 3.94 11.76
CA LEU A 151 1.37 2.62 11.58
C LEU A 151 2.84 2.65 12.00
N PRO A 152 3.31 1.66 12.79
CA PRO A 152 4.72 1.54 13.14
C PRO A 152 5.65 1.52 11.91
N GLY A 153 6.60 2.45 11.86
CA GLY A 153 7.55 2.58 10.76
C GLY A 153 7.07 3.41 9.56
N PHE A 154 5.86 4.01 9.63
CA PHE A 154 5.34 4.92 8.63
C PHE A 154 5.47 6.37 9.12
N GLY A 155 6.51 7.08 8.66
CA GLY A 155 6.57 8.53 8.80
C GLY A 155 5.71 9.24 7.76
N ALA A 156 5.55 10.56 7.88
CA ALA A 156 4.67 11.36 7.02
C ALA A 156 4.90 11.10 5.51
N GLN A 157 6.15 11.11 5.07
CA GLN A 157 6.49 10.88 3.66
C GLN A 157 6.07 9.48 3.18
N LYS A 158 6.35 8.44 3.98
CA LYS A 158 6.00 7.06 3.64
C LYS A 158 4.48 6.88 3.59
N ALA A 159 3.74 7.48 4.52
CA ALA A 159 2.29 7.48 4.55
C ALA A 159 1.70 8.16 3.30
N GLN A 160 2.23 9.31 2.89
CA GLN A 160 1.82 10.00 1.65
C GLN A 160 2.09 9.16 0.39
N ILE A 161 3.26 8.53 0.30
CA ILE A 161 3.61 7.64 -0.82
C ILE A 161 2.67 6.44 -0.87
N PHE A 162 2.38 5.82 0.28
CA PHE A 162 1.50 4.67 0.33
C PHE A 162 0.05 5.05 0.02
N LEU A 163 -0.43 6.21 0.49
CA LEU A 163 -1.72 6.77 0.10
C LEU A 163 -1.82 6.99 -1.41
N ALA A 164 -0.75 7.53 -2.03
CA ALA A 164 -0.68 7.67 -3.48
C ALA A 164 -0.73 6.31 -4.20
N LEU A 165 -0.04 5.29 -3.69
CA LEU A 165 -0.07 3.93 -4.22
C LEU A 165 -1.48 3.34 -4.17
N LEU A 166 -2.15 3.47 -3.03
CA LEU A 166 -3.53 3.04 -2.83
C LEU A 166 -4.48 3.72 -3.85
N GLY A 167 -4.38 5.04 -4.00
CA GLY A 167 -5.26 5.79 -4.90
C GLY A 167 -4.99 5.61 -6.39
N LYS A 168 -3.71 5.53 -6.77
CA LYS A 168 -3.31 5.40 -8.19
C LYS A 168 -3.47 3.99 -8.72
N GLN A 169 -3.10 2.97 -7.94
CA GLN A 169 -2.97 1.60 -8.43
C GLN A 169 -3.93 0.60 -7.77
N LEU A 170 -4.35 0.82 -6.53
CA LEU A 170 -5.20 -0.13 -5.80
C LEU A 170 -6.67 0.32 -5.67
N GLY A 171 -7.04 1.43 -6.31
CA GLY A 171 -8.43 1.88 -6.41
C GLY A 171 -9.03 2.48 -5.13
N VAL A 172 -8.23 2.68 -4.08
CA VAL A 172 -8.66 3.28 -2.80
C VAL A 172 -8.61 4.80 -2.92
N ARG A 173 -9.76 5.44 -3.10
CA ARG A 173 -9.88 6.85 -3.45
C ARG A 173 -10.89 7.60 -2.58
N PRO A 174 -10.67 7.70 -1.25
CA PRO A 174 -11.53 8.53 -0.43
C PRO A 174 -11.47 10.01 -0.88
N PRO A 175 -12.52 10.82 -0.64
CA PRO A 175 -12.52 12.24 -1.00
C PRO A 175 -11.25 12.96 -0.50
N GLY A 176 -10.60 13.75 -1.36
CA GLY A 176 -9.39 14.50 -1.02
C GLY A 176 -8.11 13.66 -0.95
N TRP A 177 -8.10 12.40 -1.44
CA TRP A 177 -6.93 11.54 -1.35
C TRP A 177 -5.68 12.08 -2.09
N ARG A 178 -5.88 12.80 -3.21
CA ARG A 178 -4.75 13.35 -3.97
C ARG A 178 -4.05 14.46 -3.22
N GLU A 179 -4.83 15.35 -2.64
CA GLU A 179 -4.38 16.46 -1.82
C GLU A 179 -3.64 15.96 -0.57
N ALA A 180 -4.20 14.98 0.12
CA ALA A 180 -3.59 14.34 1.28
C ALA A 180 -2.27 13.62 0.93
N ALA A 181 -2.18 12.99 -0.23
CA ALA A 181 -0.94 12.38 -0.72
C ALA A 181 0.12 13.42 -1.13
N GLY A 182 -0.24 14.71 -1.22
CA GLY A 182 0.65 15.79 -1.58
C GLY A 182 1.27 15.58 -2.97
N PRO A 183 2.57 15.87 -3.15
CA PRO A 183 3.21 15.77 -4.46
C PRO A 183 3.22 14.36 -5.05
N TYR A 184 2.98 13.32 -4.25
CA TYR A 184 2.89 11.94 -4.73
C TYR A 184 1.51 11.61 -5.32
N GLY A 185 0.47 12.39 -4.99
CA GLY A 185 -0.87 12.28 -5.54
C GLY A 185 -1.03 12.83 -6.96
N GLU A 186 -0.07 13.63 -7.45
CA GLU A 186 -0.10 14.25 -8.78
C GLU A 186 -0.19 13.19 -9.89
N ALA A 187 -1.06 13.45 -10.88
CA ALA A 187 -1.17 12.59 -12.05
C ALA A 187 0.08 12.76 -12.94
N GLY A 188 0.57 11.67 -13.52
CA GLY A 188 1.75 11.70 -14.40
C GLY A 188 3.07 11.99 -13.67
N SER A 189 3.10 11.95 -12.34
CA SER A 189 4.36 12.07 -11.60
C SER A 189 5.18 10.78 -11.69
N HIS A 190 6.51 10.91 -11.49
CA HIS A 190 7.45 9.78 -11.43
C HIS A 190 8.28 9.85 -10.13
N ARG A 191 7.62 10.19 -9.01
CA ARG A 191 8.32 10.54 -7.74
C ARG A 191 8.55 9.35 -6.83
N SER A 192 7.73 8.30 -6.93
CA SER A 192 7.71 7.23 -5.94
C SER A 192 7.27 5.89 -6.52
N VAL A 193 7.23 4.87 -5.68
CA VAL A 193 6.70 3.54 -6.03
C VAL A 193 5.23 3.57 -6.48
N ALA A 194 4.48 4.60 -6.09
CA ALA A 194 3.10 4.80 -6.52
C ALA A 194 2.96 5.04 -8.04
N ASP A 195 4.05 5.39 -8.70
CA ASP A 195 4.11 5.73 -10.12
C ASP A 195 4.68 4.58 -10.99
N ILE A 196 5.06 3.45 -10.37
CA ILE A 196 5.67 2.32 -11.08
C ILE A 196 4.56 1.40 -11.60
N THR A 197 4.32 1.46 -12.89
CA THR A 197 3.34 0.63 -13.61
C THR A 197 3.99 -0.37 -14.57
N GLY A 198 5.32 -0.37 -14.68
CA GLY A 198 6.10 -1.25 -15.54
C GLY A 198 7.58 -0.87 -15.56
N PRO A 199 8.39 -1.57 -16.37
CA PRO A 199 9.85 -1.33 -16.44
C PRO A 199 10.23 0.08 -16.84
N GLU A 200 9.48 0.71 -17.74
CA GLU A 200 9.74 2.09 -18.22
C GLU A 200 9.56 3.10 -17.09
N SER A 201 8.41 3.09 -16.43
CA SER A 201 8.13 3.98 -15.30
C SER A 201 9.07 3.74 -14.12
N LEU A 202 9.56 2.50 -13.92
CA LEU A 202 10.61 2.22 -12.94
C LEU A 202 11.90 2.99 -13.24
N VAL A 203 12.32 3.05 -14.50
CA VAL A 203 13.51 3.82 -14.92
C VAL A 203 13.32 5.32 -14.61
N GLU A 204 12.15 5.86 -14.93
CA GLU A 204 11.81 7.27 -14.67
C GLU A 204 11.79 7.60 -13.18
N VAL A 205 11.19 6.73 -12.35
CA VAL A 205 11.18 6.91 -10.89
C VAL A 205 12.60 6.82 -10.32
N ARG A 206 13.45 5.92 -10.83
CA ARG A 206 14.85 5.84 -10.41
C ARG A 206 15.63 7.10 -10.75
N ALA A 207 15.47 7.62 -11.97
CA ALA A 207 16.11 8.87 -12.41
C ALA A 207 15.69 10.03 -11.49
N TYR A 208 14.41 10.21 -11.26
CA TYR A 208 13.89 11.24 -10.35
C TYR A 208 14.47 11.12 -8.92
N LYS A 209 14.49 9.90 -8.34
CA LYS A 209 15.06 9.67 -7.00
C LYS A 209 16.55 9.99 -6.94
N GLN A 210 17.30 9.72 -8.00
CA GLN A 210 18.73 10.05 -8.09
C GLN A 210 18.96 11.56 -8.15
N GLU A 211 18.21 12.27 -8.97
CA GLU A 211 18.26 13.74 -9.10
C GLU A 211 17.87 14.42 -7.78
N ALA A 212 16.79 14.00 -7.16
CA ALA A 212 16.35 14.54 -5.87
C ALA A 212 17.41 14.33 -4.77
N LYS A 213 18.05 13.16 -4.75
CA LYS A 213 19.16 12.86 -3.81
C LYS A 213 20.40 13.71 -4.07
N ALA A 214 20.74 13.95 -5.34
CA ALA A 214 21.86 14.81 -5.73
C ALA A 214 21.59 16.26 -5.33
N ALA A 215 20.39 16.78 -5.61
CA ALA A 215 19.97 18.13 -5.22
C ALA A 215 19.98 18.32 -3.70
N ALA A 216 19.47 17.36 -2.93
CA ALA A 216 19.50 17.41 -1.46
C ALA A 216 20.94 17.40 -0.92
N LYS A 217 21.85 16.62 -1.52
CA LYS A 217 23.26 16.60 -1.15
C LYS A 217 23.94 17.94 -1.44
N ALA A 218 23.69 18.54 -2.60
CA ALA A 218 24.23 19.85 -2.97
C ALA A 218 23.75 20.95 -2.01
N ALA A 219 22.46 20.97 -1.67
CA ALA A 219 21.89 21.93 -0.72
C ALA A 219 22.51 21.81 0.69
N ASN A 220 22.75 20.58 1.16
CA ASN A 220 23.40 20.33 2.45
C ASN A 220 24.89 20.75 2.46
N THR A 221 25.59 20.64 1.33
CA THR A 221 26.98 21.06 1.21
C THR A 221 27.10 22.60 1.22
N ALA A 222 26.15 23.26 0.58
CA ALA A 222 26.10 24.74 0.56
C ALA A 222 25.74 25.34 1.95
N LYS A 223 25.08 24.59 2.83
CA LYS A 223 24.65 25.02 4.17
C LYS A 223 25.72 24.85 5.26
N LYS A 224 26.85 24.17 5.01
CA LYS A 224 27.97 24.13 5.96
C LYS A 224 28.80 25.41 5.83
N PRO A 225 28.74 26.37 6.78
CA PRO A 225 29.67 27.51 6.79
C PRO A 225 31.07 26.94 7.04
N GLY A 226 32.00 27.36 6.20
CA GLY A 226 33.40 27.03 6.38
C GLY A 226 33.85 27.42 7.79
N THR A 227 34.25 26.46 8.59
CA THR A 227 35.02 26.72 9.82
C THR A 227 36.32 27.35 9.39
N SER A 228 36.38 28.68 9.42
CA SER A 228 37.58 29.46 9.31
C SER A 228 38.56 28.97 10.39
N ARG A 229 39.62 28.26 9.97
CA ARG A 229 40.82 28.03 10.77
C ARG A 229 41.40 29.38 11.11
N LYS A 230 41.19 29.91 12.32
CA LYS A 230 42.07 30.91 12.89
C LYS A 230 43.39 30.21 13.26
N LYS A 231 44.47 30.70 12.63
CA LYS A 231 45.85 30.47 13.07
C LYS A 231 46.09 31.13 14.42
#